data_9188e29745eec7f210b8a95524555f8f
#
_entry.id   9188e29745eec7f210b8a95524555f8f
#
_cell.length_a   1.000
_cell.length_b   1.000
_cell.length_c   1.000
_cell.angle_alpha   90.00
_cell.angle_beta   90.00
_cell.angle_gamma   90.00
#
_symmetry.space_group_name_H-M   'P 1'
#
loop_
_entity.id
_entity.type
_entity.pdbx_description
1 polymer ?
#
loop_
_entity_poly.entity_id
_entity_poly.type
_entity_poly.pdbx_seq_one_letter_code
_entity_poly.pdbx_strand_id
1 'polypeptide(L)'
;VCREKLQPLDEKGVVNINNTINIVSVGQLFPRVIYAAPVLNEYMMNLSISIYNEFATIPETNISKFYQPYSWMPHITLGKCLDKEQMKQAFAVLQDLFMPIDGWIAKIGLSTVNPYREVLSVEL
;
A
#
# COMPACT_ATOMS: atom_id res chain seq x y z
N VAL A 1 14.09 -8.74 -5.55
CA VAL A 1 14.07 -8.54 -4.09
C VAL A 1 12.79 -9.10 -3.50
N CYS A 2 11.65 -8.66 -3.97
CA CYS A 2 10.38 -9.12 -3.42
C CYS A 2 10.01 -10.54 -3.84
N ARG A 3 10.46 -10.97 -4.99
CA ARG A 3 10.17 -12.30 -5.53
C ARG A 3 10.72 -13.43 -4.66
N GLU A 4 11.91 -13.24 -4.11
CA GLU A 4 12.56 -14.21 -3.25
C GLU A 4 11.89 -14.36 -1.88
N LYS A 5 11.12 -13.36 -1.48
CA LYS A 5 10.40 -13.35 -0.21
C LYS A 5 8.98 -13.87 -0.31
N LEU A 6 8.47 -14.04 -1.52
CA LEU A 6 7.17 -14.63 -1.75
C LEU A 6 7.30 -16.14 -1.67
N GLN A 7 6.60 -16.73 -0.74
CA GLN A 7 6.53 -18.17 -0.60
C GLN A 7 5.28 -18.66 -1.31
N PRO A 8 5.43 -19.37 -2.43
CA PRO A 8 4.26 -19.73 -3.23
C PRO A 8 3.33 -20.67 -2.47
N LEU A 9 3.86 -21.76 -1.96
CA LEU A 9 3.10 -22.76 -1.19
C LEU A 9 4.04 -23.39 -0.17
N ASP A 10 3.49 -23.81 0.95
CA ASP A 10 4.21 -24.65 1.88
C ASP A 10 4.29 -26.12 1.35
N GLU A 11 5.01 -26.97 2.06
CA GLU A 11 5.18 -28.38 1.68
C GLU A 11 3.85 -29.15 1.60
N LYS A 12 2.79 -28.60 2.21
CA LYS A 12 1.44 -29.17 2.19
C LYS A 12 0.56 -28.58 1.09
N GLY A 13 1.10 -27.69 0.26
CA GLY A 13 0.37 -27.04 -0.81
C GLY A 13 -0.52 -25.89 -0.35
N VAL A 14 -0.34 -25.38 0.86
CA VAL A 14 -1.10 -24.24 1.41
C VAL A 14 -0.37 -22.95 1.11
N VAL A 15 -1.09 -21.92 0.63
CA VAL A 15 -0.53 -20.59 0.41
C VAL A 15 -0.02 -20.02 1.72
N ASN A 16 1.22 -19.53 1.71
CA ASN A 16 1.78 -18.89 2.89
C ASN A 16 1.01 -17.58 3.18
N ILE A 17 0.33 -17.53 4.30
CA ILE A 17 -0.49 -16.38 4.71
C ILE A 17 0.32 -15.14 5.02
N ASN A 18 1.66 -15.25 5.17
CA ASN A 18 2.52 -14.11 5.48
C ASN A 18 2.58 -13.08 4.35
N ASN A 19 2.19 -13.44 3.12
CA ASN A 19 2.11 -12.51 2.00
C ASN A 19 0.69 -11.97 1.74
N THR A 20 -0.27 -12.30 2.59
CA THR A 20 -1.61 -11.75 2.49
C THR A 20 -1.68 -10.34 3.03
N ILE A 21 -2.59 -9.57 2.46
CA ILE A 21 -2.97 -8.26 2.96
C ILE A 21 -4.46 -8.26 3.29
N ASN A 22 -4.81 -7.57 4.37
CA ASN A 22 -6.18 -7.47 4.84
C ASN A 22 -6.57 -5.99 4.84
N ILE A 23 -7.46 -5.60 3.95
CA ILE A 23 -7.96 -4.23 3.84
C ILE A 23 -9.19 -4.13 4.73
N VAL A 24 -9.07 -3.44 5.86
CA VAL A 24 -10.05 -3.53 6.95
C VAL A 24 -10.69 -2.20 7.32
N SER A 25 -10.17 -1.09 6.83
CA SER A 25 -10.66 0.21 7.26
C SER A 25 -10.68 1.23 6.14
N VAL A 26 -11.45 2.27 6.36
CA VAL A 26 -11.53 3.46 5.51
C VAL A 26 -11.20 4.66 6.38
N GLY A 27 -10.43 5.58 5.87
CA GLY A 27 -10.03 6.77 6.61
C GLY A 27 -9.88 7.99 5.73
N GLN A 28 -9.44 9.07 6.36
CA GLN A 28 -9.27 10.35 5.71
C GLN A 28 -7.84 10.86 5.92
N LEU A 29 -7.19 11.24 4.83
CA LEU A 29 -6.04 12.13 4.85
C LEU A 29 -6.54 13.55 4.63
N PHE A 30 -6.38 14.36 5.66
CA PHE A 30 -6.94 15.71 5.67
C PHE A 30 -6.29 16.62 4.63
N PRO A 31 -7.07 17.54 4.06
CA PRO A 31 -8.52 17.67 4.25
C PRO A 31 -9.37 16.95 3.19
N ARG A 32 -8.78 16.39 2.14
CA ARG A 32 -9.51 16.16 0.88
C ARG A 32 -9.35 14.78 0.28
N VAL A 33 -8.80 13.80 1.02
CA VAL A 33 -8.53 12.46 0.50
C VAL A 33 -9.21 11.41 1.36
N ILE A 34 -9.87 10.46 0.72
CA ILE A 34 -10.40 9.25 1.35
C ILE A 34 -9.57 8.05 0.86
N TYR A 35 -9.24 7.17 1.77
CA TYR A 35 -8.45 5.98 1.47
C TYR A 35 -9.02 4.74 2.14
N ALA A 36 -8.71 3.58 1.58
CA ALA A 36 -8.80 2.29 2.25
C ALA A 36 -7.44 1.90 2.79
N ALA A 37 -7.40 1.29 3.95
CA ALA A 37 -6.16 0.94 4.61
C ALA A 37 -6.08 -0.56 4.91
N PRO A 38 -4.98 -1.22 4.52
CA PRO A 38 -4.68 -2.56 4.99
C PRO A 38 -4.12 -2.53 6.41
N VAL A 39 -4.22 -3.64 7.09
CA VAL A 39 -3.46 -3.87 8.32
C VAL A 39 -1.97 -3.89 7.96
N LEU A 40 -1.16 -3.14 8.70
CA LEU A 40 0.29 -3.18 8.55
C LEU A 40 0.83 -4.45 9.22
N ASN A 41 0.84 -5.54 8.48
CA ASN A 41 1.35 -6.81 8.96
C ASN A 41 2.87 -6.95 8.75
N GLU A 42 3.43 -8.04 9.22
CA GLU A 42 4.87 -8.31 9.13
C GLU A 42 5.36 -8.32 7.67
N TYR A 43 4.60 -8.92 6.77
CA TYR A 43 4.95 -8.96 5.35
C TYR A 43 5.06 -7.55 4.77
N MET A 44 4.09 -6.69 5.02
CA MET A 44 4.09 -5.32 4.50
C MET A 44 5.20 -4.48 5.13
N MET A 45 5.45 -4.67 6.42
CA MET A 45 6.55 -3.98 7.09
C MET A 45 7.90 -4.41 6.49
N ASN A 46 8.12 -5.70 6.31
CA ASN A 46 9.34 -6.22 5.72
C ASN A 46 9.53 -5.75 4.27
N LEU A 47 8.46 -5.66 3.51
CA LEU A 47 8.48 -5.11 2.16
C LEU A 47 8.90 -3.63 2.17
N SER A 48 8.33 -2.84 3.06
CA SER A 48 8.69 -1.42 3.24
C SER A 48 10.17 -1.26 3.61
N ILE A 49 10.66 -2.05 4.54
CA ILE A 49 12.06 -2.03 4.96
C ILE A 49 12.98 -2.41 3.80
N SER A 50 12.65 -3.44 3.05
CA SER A 50 13.44 -3.89 1.90
C SER A 50 13.54 -2.81 0.83
N ILE A 51 12.43 -2.17 0.49
CA ILE A 51 12.39 -1.08 -0.48
C ILE A 51 13.23 0.10 0.02
N TYR A 52 13.05 0.49 1.27
CA TYR A 52 13.82 1.57 1.88
C TYR A 52 15.32 1.31 1.80
N ASN A 53 15.76 0.10 2.16
CA ASN A 53 17.17 -0.25 2.17
C ASN A 53 17.78 -0.20 0.75
N GLU A 54 17.05 -0.64 -0.26
CA GLU A 54 17.50 -0.55 -1.64
C GLU A 54 17.67 0.91 -2.10
N PHE A 55 16.69 1.76 -1.81
CA PHE A 55 16.79 3.18 -2.16
C PHE A 55 17.87 3.91 -1.37
N ALA A 56 18.10 3.53 -0.13
CA ALA A 56 19.13 4.15 0.71
C ALA A 56 20.55 3.89 0.19
N THR A 57 20.75 2.88 -0.64
CA THR A 57 22.06 2.62 -1.27
C THR A 57 22.37 3.55 -2.44
N ILE A 58 21.36 4.27 -2.95
CA ILE A 58 21.52 5.17 -4.10
C ILE A 58 22.02 6.53 -3.58
N PRO A 59 23.20 7.02 -4.03
CA PRO A 59 23.70 8.31 -3.61
C PRO A 59 22.71 9.44 -3.91
N GLU A 60 22.67 10.43 -3.03
CA GLU A 60 21.83 11.63 -3.17
C GLU A 60 20.32 11.38 -3.11
N THR A 61 19.89 10.17 -2.79
CA THR A 61 18.48 9.87 -2.60
C THR A 61 17.99 10.50 -1.29
N ASN A 62 16.93 11.26 -1.37
CA ASN A 62 16.26 11.83 -0.21
C ASN A 62 14.87 11.21 -0.07
N ILE A 63 14.74 10.27 0.84
CA ILE A 63 13.49 9.57 1.09
C ILE A 63 12.67 10.36 2.10
N SER A 64 11.46 10.77 1.71
CA SER A 64 10.55 11.46 2.61
C SER A 64 10.33 10.65 3.89
N LYS A 65 10.29 11.35 5.02
CA LYS A 65 10.03 10.73 6.33
C LYS A 65 8.72 9.96 6.39
N PHE A 66 7.74 10.31 5.56
CA PHE A 66 6.45 9.61 5.50
C PHE A 66 6.53 8.24 4.84
N TYR A 67 7.60 7.95 4.12
CA TYR A 67 7.83 6.68 3.44
C TYR A 67 8.96 5.86 4.04
N GLN A 68 9.51 6.31 5.15
CA GLN A 68 10.48 5.52 5.91
C GLN A 68 9.77 4.44 6.71
N PRO A 69 10.41 3.29 6.94
CA PRO A 69 9.86 2.25 7.81
C PRO A 69 9.46 2.82 9.17
N TYR A 70 8.39 2.30 9.75
CA TYR A 70 7.78 2.75 11.01
C TYR A 70 7.10 4.13 10.96
N SER A 71 7.26 4.89 9.88
CA SER A 71 6.52 6.12 9.62
C SER A 71 5.59 6.00 8.43
N TRP A 72 5.69 4.89 7.69
CA TRP A 72 4.88 4.62 6.52
C TRP A 72 3.47 4.20 6.91
N MET A 73 2.50 4.77 6.22
CA MET A 73 1.10 4.39 6.34
C MET A 73 0.62 3.86 4.98
N PRO A 74 0.49 2.54 4.83
CA PRO A 74 -0.03 1.98 3.59
C PRO A 74 -1.49 2.37 3.40
N HIS A 75 -1.83 2.82 2.21
CA HIS A 75 -3.20 3.22 1.90
C HIS A 75 -3.49 3.12 0.41
N ILE A 76 -4.75 2.95 0.10
CA ILE A 76 -5.27 2.91 -1.27
C ILE A 76 -6.19 4.11 -1.41
N THR A 77 -5.81 5.09 -2.21
CA THR A 77 -6.63 6.29 -2.42
C THR A 77 -7.90 5.91 -3.17
N LEU A 78 -9.03 6.19 -2.56
CA LEU A 78 -10.36 5.99 -3.15
C LEU A 78 -10.90 7.26 -3.81
N GLY A 79 -10.55 8.42 -3.26
CA GLY A 79 -10.95 9.70 -3.80
C GLY A 79 -10.03 10.81 -3.32
N LYS A 80 -9.80 11.79 -4.18
CA LYS A 80 -8.96 12.97 -3.87
C LYS A 80 -9.60 14.24 -4.37
N CYS A 81 -9.13 15.37 -3.85
CA CYS A 81 -9.65 16.69 -4.19
C CYS A 81 -11.15 16.85 -3.88
N LEU A 82 -11.63 16.15 -2.86
CA LEU A 82 -13.02 16.18 -2.45
C LEU A 82 -13.29 17.39 -1.57
N ASP A 83 -14.42 18.03 -1.77
CA ASP A 83 -14.89 19.06 -0.85
C ASP A 83 -15.58 18.43 0.38
N LYS A 84 -15.98 19.26 1.33
CA LYS A 84 -16.58 18.80 2.58
C LYS A 84 -17.85 17.97 2.36
N GLU A 85 -18.72 18.40 1.45
CA GLU A 85 -19.96 17.69 1.17
C GLU A 85 -19.71 16.38 0.43
N GLN A 86 -18.78 16.38 -0.51
CA GLN A 86 -18.36 15.17 -1.21
C GLN A 86 -17.72 14.15 -0.24
N MET A 87 -16.94 14.62 0.74
CA MET A 87 -16.38 13.76 1.78
C MET A 87 -17.47 13.08 2.58
N LYS A 88 -18.50 13.84 3.01
CA LYS A 88 -19.64 13.28 3.75
C LYS A 88 -20.41 12.23 2.93
N GLN A 89 -20.67 12.54 1.66
CA GLN A 89 -21.37 11.62 0.76
C GLN A 89 -20.58 10.35 0.53
N ALA A 90 -19.28 10.46 0.32
CA ALA A 90 -18.40 9.31 0.10
C ALA A 90 -18.36 8.40 1.33
N PHE A 91 -18.24 8.95 2.53
CA PHE A 91 -18.28 8.15 3.75
C PHE A 91 -19.65 7.49 3.96
N ALA A 92 -20.74 8.16 3.63
CA ALA A 92 -22.08 7.56 3.71
C ALA A 92 -22.19 6.34 2.78
N VAL A 93 -21.71 6.44 1.55
CA VAL A 93 -21.70 5.33 0.61
C VAL A 93 -20.80 4.18 1.11
N LEU A 94 -19.61 4.50 1.60
CA LEU A 94 -18.67 3.49 2.11
C LEU A 94 -19.19 2.79 3.35
N GLN A 95 -19.96 3.51 4.21
CA GLN A 95 -20.61 2.89 5.36
C GLN A 95 -21.54 1.75 4.94
N ASP A 96 -22.22 1.91 3.81
CA ASP A 96 -23.17 0.92 3.33
C ASP A 96 -22.51 -0.20 2.49
N LEU A 97 -21.44 0.12 1.78
CA LEU A 97 -20.88 -0.78 0.76
C LEU A 97 -19.54 -1.40 1.14
N PHE A 98 -18.77 -0.76 2.03
CA PHE A 98 -17.43 -1.27 2.33
C PHE A 98 -17.51 -2.56 3.15
N MET A 99 -16.75 -3.55 2.71
CA MET A 99 -16.53 -4.80 3.45
C MET A 99 -15.04 -5.11 3.47
N PRO A 100 -14.51 -5.70 4.54
CA PRO A 100 -13.12 -6.14 4.56
C PRO A 100 -12.77 -7.04 3.38
N ILE A 101 -11.58 -6.83 2.82
CA ILE A 101 -11.10 -7.54 1.64
C ILE A 101 -9.76 -8.17 1.96
N ASP A 102 -9.62 -9.44 1.66
CA ASP A 102 -8.35 -10.15 1.71
C ASP A 102 -7.76 -10.26 0.31
N GLY A 103 -6.45 -10.16 0.22
CA GLY A 103 -5.75 -10.24 -1.04
C GLY A 103 -4.25 -10.43 -0.86
N TRP A 104 -3.53 -10.20 -1.91
CA TRP A 104 -2.07 -10.24 -1.89
C TRP A 104 -1.51 -9.19 -2.85
N ILE A 105 -0.25 -8.83 -2.65
CA ILE A 105 0.45 -7.92 -3.56
C ILE A 105 0.96 -8.74 -4.75
N ALA A 106 0.40 -8.49 -5.92
CA ALA A 106 0.77 -9.19 -7.15
C ALA A 106 1.90 -8.49 -7.92
N LYS A 107 2.03 -7.18 -7.73
CA LYS A 107 2.96 -6.36 -8.53
C LYS A 107 3.40 -5.13 -7.74
N ILE A 108 4.65 -4.72 -7.94
CA ILE A 108 5.18 -3.48 -7.42
C ILE A 108 5.63 -2.62 -8.60
N GLY A 109 5.25 -1.35 -8.58
CA GLY A 109 5.65 -0.38 -9.60
C GLY A 109 6.41 0.79 -9.00
N LEU A 110 7.28 1.37 -9.79
CA LEU A 110 7.97 2.62 -9.52
C LEU A 110 7.52 3.64 -10.57
N SER A 111 7.09 4.79 -10.11
CA SER A 111 6.57 5.85 -10.99
C SER A 111 7.14 7.20 -10.61
N THR A 112 7.26 8.08 -11.60
CA THR A 112 7.40 9.51 -11.37
C THR A 112 6.02 10.15 -11.26
N VAL A 113 5.96 11.31 -10.63
CA VAL A 113 4.70 12.08 -10.52
C VAL A 113 4.93 13.49 -11.05
N ASN A 114 3.84 14.12 -11.50
CA ASN A 114 3.82 15.48 -12.03
C ASN A 114 4.70 15.69 -13.29
N PRO A 115 4.51 14.98 -14.40
CA PRO A 115 3.39 14.06 -14.69
C PRO A 115 3.67 12.62 -14.21
N TYR A 116 2.60 11.86 -14.08
CA TYR A 116 2.70 10.45 -13.78
C TYR A 116 3.32 9.68 -14.96
N ARG A 117 4.32 8.86 -14.64
CA ARG A 117 4.92 7.94 -15.60
C ARG A 117 5.44 6.71 -14.88
N GLU A 118 5.00 5.55 -15.29
CA GLU A 118 5.57 4.31 -14.78
C GLU A 118 6.98 4.11 -15.32
N VAL A 119 7.93 3.94 -14.43
CA VAL A 119 9.35 3.77 -14.77
C VAL A 119 9.70 2.28 -14.82
N LEU A 120 9.20 1.52 -13.85
CA LEU A 120 9.51 0.12 -13.67
C LEU A 120 8.33 -0.56 -12.99
N SER A 121 8.07 -1.80 -13.36
CA SER A 121 7.17 -2.67 -12.61
C SER A 121 7.74 -4.07 -12.51
N VAL A 122 7.49 -4.72 -11.39
CA VAL A 122 7.95 -6.07 -11.10
C VAL A 122 6.77 -6.89 -10.60
N GLU A 123 6.52 -8.01 -11.23
CA GLU A 123 5.54 -8.96 -10.74
C GLU A 123 6.13 -9.80 -9.62
N LEU A 124 5.32 -10.10 -8.64
CA LEU A 124 5.71 -10.84 -7.45
C LEU A 124 5.20 -12.28 -7.49
#